data_9b6400bb67c0484e028140118ab450d8
#
_entry.id   9b6400bb67c0484e028140118ab450d8
#
_cell.length_a   1.000
_cell.length_b   1.000
_cell.length_c   1.000
_cell.angle_alpha   90.00
_cell.angle_beta   90.00
_cell.angle_gamma   90.00
#
_symmetry.space_group_name_H-M   'P 1'
#
loop_
_entity.id
_entity.type
_entity.pdbx_description
1 polymer ?
#
loop_
_entity_poly.entity_id
_entity_poly.type
_entity_poly.pdbx_seq_one_letter_code
_entity_poly.pdbx_strand_id
1 'polypeptide(L)'
;MRLGLLLGVVALLGASEPVQAQDAQAIVGRSSRVYRSLASLTADFVQVIDNPMIDSAESRGTLIQAGPAKLSMRFSDPPKEAVVIDGEHVWVYTPSTVPDQVLRLSVPSGGPVYGYNLLAWFLDRPAERYTARYLRQDRIGGRAMDVVELVPAVPDLPFDRAVLWLDRADALPRRLEITEKSGALRTLALSKLRVNRKIPDATFEFQVPPGARVVDQ
;
A
#
# COMPACT_ATOMS: atom_id res chain seq x y z
N MET A 1 49.66 29.46 56.92
CA MET A 1 48.28 29.65 56.44
C MET A 1 48.24 29.20 55.00
N ARG A 2 47.74 27.99 54.75
CA ARG A 2 47.62 27.40 53.33
C ARG A 2 46.17 27.47 52.95
N LEU A 3 45.86 28.24 51.91
CA LEU A 3 44.55 28.41 51.35
C LEU A 3 44.36 27.30 50.27
N GLY A 4 43.48 26.33 50.50
CA GLY A 4 43.15 25.28 49.58
C GLY A 4 42.04 25.75 48.63
N LEU A 5 42.31 25.70 47.32
CA LEU A 5 41.41 26.02 46.26
C LEU A 5 40.60 24.75 45.90
N LEU A 6 39.32 24.72 46.21
CA LEU A 6 38.39 23.66 45.79
C LEU A 6 37.90 23.97 44.37
N LEU A 7 38.35 23.15 43.37
CA LEU A 7 37.78 23.13 42.02
C LEU A 7 36.47 22.32 42.08
N GLY A 8 35.35 23.00 41.92
CA GLY A 8 34.06 22.35 41.67
C GLY A 8 33.93 21.88 40.23
N VAL A 9 33.87 20.56 40.02
CA VAL A 9 33.54 19.96 38.75
C VAL A 9 32.03 20.02 38.58
N VAL A 10 31.55 20.88 37.68
CA VAL A 10 30.14 20.91 37.25
C VAL A 10 29.99 19.83 36.17
N ALA A 11 29.40 18.70 36.53
CA ALA A 11 28.97 17.67 35.57
C ALA A 11 27.72 18.17 34.85
N LEU A 12 27.83 18.56 33.57
CA LEU A 12 26.71 18.77 32.68
C LEU A 12 26.10 17.38 32.37
N LEU A 13 25.04 17.05 33.10
CA LEU A 13 24.13 15.98 32.72
C LEU A 13 23.37 16.44 31.47
N GLY A 14 23.82 15.99 30.29
CA GLY A 14 23.09 16.14 29.07
C GLY A 14 21.76 15.38 29.19
N ALA A 15 20.67 16.09 29.41
CA ALA A 15 19.33 15.54 29.29
C ALA A 15 19.10 15.16 27.83
N SER A 16 19.20 13.86 27.53
CA SER A 16 18.71 13.31 26.27
C SER A 16 17.19 13.52 26.28
N GLU A 17 16.70 14.49 25.51
CA GLU A 17 15.26 14.61 25.29
C GLU A 17 14.74 13.28 24.77
N PRO A 18 13.63 12.74 25.33
CA PRO A 18 13.02 11.54 24.79
C PRO A 18 12.59 11.87 23.35
N VAL A 19 13.15 11.16 22.38
CA VAL A 19 12.64 11.16 21.00
C VAL A 19 11.16 10.83 21.12
N GLN A 20 10.30 11.83 20.93
CA GLN A 20 8.85 11.62 20.95
C GLN A 20 8.55 10.50 19.97
N ALA A 21 8.08 9.38 20.49
CA ALA A 21 7.59 8.27 19.67
C ALA A 21 6.52 8.87 18.76
N GLN A 22 6.80 8.95 17.46
CA GLN A 22 5.84 9.51 16.51
C GLN A 22 4.57 8.67 16.59
N ASP A 23 3.44 9.30 16.77
CA ASP A 23 2.15 8.62 16.82
C ASP A 23 1.86 8.00 15.44
N ALA A 24 2.15 6.72 15.32
CA ALA A 24 1.95 5.94 14.10
C ALA A 24 0.49 5.99 13.65
N GLN A 25 -0.45 5.98 14.60
CA GLN A 25 -1.89 6.05 14.28
C GLN A 25 -2.26 7.41 13.66
N ALA A 26 -1.65 8.50 14.12
CA ALA A 26 -1.85 9.83 13.55
C ALA A 26 -1.26 9.92 12.13
N ILE A 27 -0.09 9.31 11.88
CA ILE A 27 0.56 9.25 10.55
C ILE A 27 -0.34 8.49 9.56
N VAL A 28 -0.79 7.29 9.94
CA VAL A 28 -1.70 6.47 9.10
C VAL A 28 -3.03 7.17 8.91
N GLY A 29 -3.58 7.80 9.95
CA GLY A 29 -4.81 8.59 9.88
C GLY A 29 -4.69 9.78 8.92
N ARG A 30 -3.54 10.46 8.88
CA ARG A 30 -3.26 11.52 7.91
C ARG A 30 -3.25 10.95 6.48
N SER A 31 -2.55 9.85 6.27
CA SER A 31 -2.49 9.17 4.98
C SER A 31 -3.89 8.75 4.50
N SER A 32 -4.69 8.17 5.38
CA SER A 32 -6.08 7.78 5.10
C SER A 32 -6.95 8.99 4.68
N ARG A 33 -6.87 10.09 5.42
CA ARG A 33 -7.64 11.31 5.07
C ARG A 33 -7.26 11.85 3.70
N VAL A 34 -5.95 11.95 3.41
CA VAL A 34 -5.47 12.38 2.10
C VAL A 34 -5.94 11.43 1.01
N TYR A 35 -5.71 10.12 1.16
CA TYR A 35 -6.12 9.12 0.18
C TYR A 35 -7.62 9.19 -0.13
N ARG A 36 -8.48 9.28 0.88
CA ARG A 36 -9.94 9.35 0.73
C ARG A 36 -10.44 10.66 0.12
N SER A 37 -9.66 11.73 0.19
CA SER A 37 -9.99 13.02 -0.44
C SER A 37 -9.63 13.09 -1.92
N LEU A 38 -8.89 12.09 -2.45
CA LEU A 38 -8.48 12.10 -3.85
C LEU A 38 -9.66 11.77 -4.76
N ALA A 39 -9.87 12.60 -5.77
CA ALA A 39 -10.76 12.26 -6.88
C ALA A 39 -10.15 11.17 -7.77
N SER A 40 -8.82 11.19 -7.93
CA SER A 40 -8.10 10.15 -8.67
C SER A 40 -6.63 10.06 -8.24
N LEU A 41 -6.04 8.90 -8.49
CA LEU A 41 -4.60 8.64 -8.34
C LEU A 41 -4.12 7.83 -9.54
N THR A 42 -3.00 8.21 -10.13
CA THR A 42 -2.29 7.42 -11.14
C THR A 42 -0.85 7.21 -10.71
N ALA A 43 -0.31 6.02 -10.98
CA ALA A 43 1.07 5.69 -10.68
C ALA A 43 1.57 4.58 -11.61
N ASP A 44 2.89 4.55 -11.85
CA ASP A 44 3.54 3.33 -12.31
C ASP A 44 3.78 2.44 -11.08
N PHE A 45 3.60 1.13 -11.24
CA PHE A 45 3.85 0.17 -10.17
C PHE A 45 4.87 -0.90 -10.57
N VAL A 46 5.58 -1.40 -9.58
CA VAL A 46 6.31 -2.68 -9.61
C VAL A 46 5.81 -3.49 -8.43
N GLN A 47 5.36 -4.70 -8.71
CA GLN A 47 4.92 -5.66 -7.70
C GLN A 47 5.86 -6.87 -7.73
N VAL A 48 6.30 -7.30 -6.54
CA VAL A 48 7.03 -8.55 -6.35
C VAL A 48 6.24 -9.41 -5.38
N ILE A 49 6.03 -10.66 -5.73
CA ILE A 49 5.48 -11.68 -4.84
C ILE A 49 6.55 -12.73 -4.67
N ASP A 50 7.11 -12.77 -3.47
CA ASP A 50 8.10 -13.76 -3.06
C ASP A 50 7.41 -14.80 -2.19
N ASN A 51 7.30 -16.02 -2.71
CA ASN A 51 6.62 -17.11 -2.02
C ASN A 51 7.65 -18.22 -1.75
N PRO A 52 7.85 -18.63 -0.48
CA PRO A 52 8.86 -19.62 -0.14
C PRO A 52 8.63 -21.00 -0.76
N MET A 53 7.45 -21.27 -1.32
CA MET A 53 7.11 -22.57 -1.94
C MET A 53 7.20 -22.56 -3.48
N ILE A 54 7.31 -21.38 -4.10
CA ILE A 54 7.41 -21.22 -5.56
C ILE A 54 8.36 -20.06 -5.84
N ASP A 55 8.83 -19.95 -7.09
CA ASP A 55 9.72 -18.86 -7.50
C ASP A 55 9.10 -17.48 -7.29
N SER A 56 9.95 -16.49 -7.03
CA SER A 56 9.56 -15.09 -6.95
C SER A 56 9.05 -14.60 -8.31
N ALA A 57 7.93 -13.88 -8.28
CA ALA A 57 7.31 -13.30 -9.47
C ALA A 57 7.33 -11.76 -9.38
N GLU A 58 7.91 -11.12 -10.40
CA GLU A 58 7.86 -9.67 -10.56
C GLU A 58 6.85 -9.31 -11.65
N SER A 59 6.09 -8.26 -11.41
CA SER A 59 5.20 -7.67 -12.41
C SER A 59 5.23 -6.15 -12.33
N ARG A 60 4.95 -5.47 -13.45
CA ARG A 60 4.96 -4.01 -13.53
C ARG A 60 3.89 -3.48 -14.47
N GLY A 61 3.51 -2.24 -14.28
CA GLY A 61 2.49 -1.63 -15.12
C GLY A 61 2.04 -0.26 -14.62
N THR A 62 0.83 0.11 -14.97
CA THR A 62 0.20 1.37 -14.57
C THR A 62 -1.03 1.09 -13.70
N LEU A 63 -1.12 1.79 -12.59
CA LEU A 63 -2.26 1.80 -11.68
C LEU A 63 -2.99 3.12 -11.83
N ILE A 64 -4.32 3.06 -12.05
CA ILE A 64 -5.22 4.21 -12.10
C ILE A 64 -6.39 3.95 -11.17
N GLN A 65 -6.70 4.90 -10.32
CA GLN A 65 -7.78 4.80 -9.35
C GLN A 65 -8.66 6.04 -9.41
N ALA A 66 -9.97 5.87 -9.31
CA ALA A 66 -10.94 6.96 -9.14
C ALA A 66 -11.78 6.70 -7.89
N GLY A 67 -11.55 7.53 -6.87
CA GLY A 67 -12.04 7.26 -5.53
C GLY A 67 -11.55 5.90 -5.01
N PRO A 68 -12.10 5.37 -3.91
CA PRO A 68 -11.73 4.06 -3.38
C PRO A 68 -12.39 2.88 -4.12
N ALA A 69 -13.43 3.13 -4.92
CA ALA A 69 -14.28 2.09 -5.51
C ALA A 69 -13.84 1.62 -6.91
N LYS A 70 -13.12 2.45 -7.66
CA LYS A 70 -12.71 2.12 -9.05
C LYS A 70 -11.21 2.01 -9.17
N LEU A 71 -10.74 0.93 -9.80
CA LEU A 71 -9.31 0.65 -10.03
C LEU A 71 -9.11 0.08 -11.44
N SER A 72 -8.02 0.47 -12.07
CA SER A 72 -7.51 -0.17 -13.28
C SER A 72 -6.02 -0.37 -13.11
N MET A 73 -5.58 -1.62 -13.01
CA MET A 73 -4.18 -2.03 -13.13
C MET A 73 -4.00 -2.71 -14.48
N ARG A 74 -3.13 -2.15 -15.30
CA ARG A 74 -2.76 -2.70 -16.61
C ARG A 74 -1.29 -3.04 -16.57
N PHE A 75 -0.98 -4.30 -16.79
CA PHE A 75 0.39 -4.79 -16.70
C PHE A 75 1.09 -4.63 -18.06
N SER A 76 2.30 -4.11 -18.01
CA SER A 76 3.22 -4.09 -19.14
C SER A 76 4.11 -5.33 -19.14
N ASP A 77 4.27 -5.95 -17.96
CA ASP A 77 5.02 -7.19 -17.76
C ASP A 77 4.43 -7.94 -16.54
N PRO A 78 3.89 -9.14 -16.72
CA PRO A 78 3.57 -9.80 -17.99
C PRO A 78 2.56 -9.00 -18.84
N PRO A 79 2.71 -8.99 -20.18
CA PRO A 79 1.83 -8.20 -21.04
C PRO A 79 0.40 -8.77 -21.09
N LYS A 80 -0.58 -7.88 -21.31
CA LYS A 80 -2.01 -8.17 -21.42
C LYS A 80 -2.71 -8.54 -20.11
N GLU A 81 -2.00 -8.70 -19.01
CA GLU A 81 -2.64 -8.87 -17.71
C GLU A 81 -3.38 -7.60 -17.27
N ALA A 82 -4.47 -7.80 -16.55
CA ALA A 82 -5.26 -6.70 -16.03
C ALA A 82 -6.01 -7.09 -14.76
N VAL A 83 -6.12 -6.12 -13.85
CA VAL A 83 -7.09 -6.12 -12.75
C VAL A 83 -7.89 -4.83 -12.87
N VAL A 84 -9.21 -4.96 -13.02
CA VAL A 84 -10.12 -3.82 -13.13
C VAL A 84 -11.22 -3.95 -12.11
N ILE A 85 -11.49 -2.89 -11.37
CA ILE A 85 -12.64 -2.76 -10.49
C ILE A 85 -13.50 -1.63 -11.05
N ASP A 86 -14.69 -1.96 -11.51
CA ASP A 86 -15.62 -1.01 -12.16
C ASP A 86 -16.59 -0.35 -11.16
N GLY A 87 -16.60 -0.83 -9.93
CA GLY A 87 -17.48 -0.42 -8.84
C GLY A 87 -18.48 -1.51 -8.44
N GLU A 88 -18.76 -2.46 -9.30
CA GLU A 88 -19.67 -3.60 -9.07
C GLU A 88 -18.91 -4.93 -9.08
N HIS A 89 -17.89 -5.05 -9.94
CA HIS A 89 -17.12 -6.26 -10.12
C HIS A 89 -15.62 -6.01 -10.07
N VAL A 90 -14.89 -7.04 -9.67
CA VAL A 90 -13.46 -7.17 -9.89
C VAL A 90 -13.24 -8.12 -11.06
N TRP A 91 -12.61 -7.62 -12.11
CA TRP A 91 -12.21 -8.39 -13.29
C TRP A 91 -10.72 -8.68 -13.20
N VAL A 92 -10.37 -9.96 -13.29
CA VAL A 92 -8.96 -10.40 -13.28
C VAL A 92 -8.68 -11.21 -14.52
N TYR A 93 -7.69 -10.76 -15.27
CA TYR A 93 -7.22 -11.44 -16.47
C TYR A 93 -5.71 -11.63 -16.38
N THR A 94 -5.28 -12.87 -16.29
CA THR A 94 -3.86 -13.27 -16.13
C THR A 94 -3.51 -14.33 -17.17
N PRO A 95 -3.47 -13.96 -18.47
CA PRO A 95 -3.26 -14.93 -19.55
C PRO A 95 -1.90 -15.62 -19.52
N SER A 96 -0.92 -15.10 -18.81
CA SER A 96 0.38 -15.74 -18.61
C SER A 96 0.29 -17.04 -17.80
N THR A 97 -0.70 -17.12 -16.88
CA THR A 97 -0.90 -18.28 -15.99
C THR A 97 -2.17 -19.06 -16.32
N VAL A 98 -3.25 -18.37 -16.64
CA VAL A 98 -4.54 -18.98 -17.00
C VAL A 98 -5.02 -18.36 -18.32
N PRO A 99 -4.56 -18.87 -19.46
CA PRO A 99 -5.02 -18.40 -20.77
C PRO A 99 -6.52 -18.63 -20.94
N ASP A 100 -7.16 -17.80 -21.75
CA ASP A 100 -8.56 -17.92 -22.15
C ASP A 100 -9.59 -17.89 -21.01
N GLN A 101 -9.20 -17.39 -19.82
CA GLN A 101 -10.10 -17.25 -18.68
C GLN A 101 -10.03 -15.84 -18.08
N VAL A 102 -11.19 -15.29 -17.82
CA VAL A 102 -11.37 -14.05 -17.05
C VAL A 102 -12.13 -14.40 -15.77
N LEU A 103 -11.55 -14.06 -14.63
CA LEU A 103 -12.23 -14.20 -13.35
C LEU A 103 -13.04 -12.92 -13.09
N ARG A 104 -14.32 -13.08 -12.70
CA ARG A 104 -15.20 -12.01 -12.26
C ARG A 104 -15.67 -12.28 -10.85
N LEU A 105 -15.40 -11.32 -9.94
CA LEU A 105 -15.88 -11.37 -8.55
C LEU A 105 -16.80 -10.18 -8.30
N SER A 106 -17.82 -10.36 -7.47
CA SER A 106 -18.64 -9.24 -7.00
C SER A 106 -17.89 -8.43 -5.95
N VAL A 107 -17.96 -7.10 -6.04
CA VAL A 107 -17.43 -6.22 -5.00
C VAL A 107 -18.34 -6.30 -3.78
N PRO A 108 -17.83 -6.70 -2.60
CA PRO A 108 -18.66 -6.78 -1.42
C PRO A 108 -19.12 -5.40 -0.95
N SER A 109 -20.31 -5.31 -0.40
CA SER A 109 -20.89 -4.06 0.15
C SER A 109 -20.08 -3.47 1.32
N GLY A 110 -19.16 -4.24 1.90
CA GLY A 110 -18.39 -3.88 3.09
C GLY A 110 -17.05 -3.20 2.86
N GLY A 111 -16.63 -3.02 1.62
CA GLY A 111 -15.36 -2.35 1.33
C GLY A 111 -14.50 -3.04 0.26
N PRO A 112 -13.23 -2.68 0.16
CA PRO A 112 -12.33 -3.16 -0.88
C PRO A 112 -12.05 -4.66 -0.76
N VAL A 113 -11.90 -5.33 -1.90
CA VAL A 113 -11.51 -6.75 -1.96
C VAL A 113 -10.01 -6.87 -1.72
N TYR A 114 -9.62 -7.65 -0.71
CA TYR A 114 -8.22 -7.93 -0.43
C TYR A 114 -7.52 -8.57 -1.65
N GLY A 115 -6.26 -8.19 -1.84
CA GLY A 115 -5.43 -8.70 -2.93
C GLY A 115 -5.53 -7.91 -4.22
N TYR A 116 -6.62 -7.17 -4.45
CA TYR A 116 -6.84 -6.43 -5.70
C TYR A 116 -6.67 -4.91 -5.54
N ASN A 117 -7.25 -4.31 -4.52
CA ASN A 117 -7.07 -2.88 -4.24
C ASN A 117 -6.34 -2.68 -2.90
N LEU A 118 -5.03 -2.88 -2.90
CA LEU A 118 -4.22 -2.80 -1.69
C LEU A 118 -4.21 -1.40 -1.08
N LEU A 119 -4.27 -0.33 -1.90
CA LEU A 119 -4.31 1.03 -1.38
C LEU A 119 -5.59 1.28 -0.59
N ALA A 120 -6.75 0.94 -1.15
CA ALA A 120 -8.01 1.05 -0.45
C ALA A 120 -8.06 0.12 0.77
N TRP A 121 -7.53 -1.10 0.65
CA TRP A 121 -7.51 -2.05 1.75
C TRP A 121 -6.79 -1.49 2.98
N PHE A 122 -5.63 -0.86 2.81
CA PHE A 122 -4.84 -0.35 3.93
C PHE A 122 -5.16 1.10 4.32
N LEU A 123 -5.74 1.91 3.43
CA LEU A 123 -5.95 3.33 3.66
C LEU A 123 -7.40 3.75 3.79
N ASP A 124 -8.37 2.88 3.45
CA ASP A 124 -9.77 3.17 3.75
C ASP A 124 -10.12 2.68 5.15
N ARG A 125 -10.34 3.62 6.07
CA ARG A 125 -10.69 3.38 7.49
C ARG A 125 -9.73 2.43 8.24
N PRO A 126 -8.40 2.69 8.20
CA PRO A 126 -7.41 1.80 8.79
C PRO A 126 -7.59 1.58 10.30
N ALA A 127 -8.06 2.59 11.04
CA ALA A 127 -8.22 2.51 12.50
C ALA A 127 -9.27 1.47 12.94
N GLU A 128 -10.19 1.08 12.07
CA GLU A 128 -11.19 0.04 12.35
C GLU A 128 -10.61 -1.38 12.25
N ARG A 129 -9.46 -1.52 11.58
CA ARG A 129 -8.91 -2.83 11.21
C ARG A 129 -7.49 -3.09 11.71
N TYR A 130 -6.72 -2.02 11.97
CA TYR A 130 -5.30 -2.15 12.26
C TYR A 130 -4.85 -1.33 13.45
N THR A 131 -3.91 -1.90 14.19
CA THR A 131 -3.03 -1.15 15.11
C THR A 131 -1.78 -0.74 14.36
N ALA A 132 -1.39 0.52 14.47
CA ALA A 132 -0.21 1.06 13.80
C ALA A 132 0.96 1.17 14.77
N ARG A 133 2.16 0.81 14.31
CA ARG A 133 3.42 0.97 15.02
C ARG A 133 4.43 1.72 14.15
N TYR A 134 5.03 2.78 14.70
CA TYR A 134 6.11 3.49 14.02
C TYR A 134 7.39 2.65 14.03
N LEU A 135 8.02 2.46 12.86
CA LEU A 135 9.25 1.70 12.76
C LEU A 135 10.47 2.62 12.66
N ARG A 136 10.50 3.51 11.68
CA ARG A 136 11.64 4.38 11.40
C ARG A 136 11.31 5.46 10.36
N GLN A 137 12.24 6.37 10.17
CA GLN A 137 12.32 7.18 8.96
C GLN A 137 13.11 6.43 7.87
N ASP A 138 12.81 6.75 6.61
CA ASP A 138 13.49 6.18 5.44
C ASP A 138 13.51 7.20 4.28
N ARG A 139 14.14 6.85 3.17
CA ARG A 139 14.13 7.66 1.94
C ARG A 139 13.86 6.78 0.72
N ILE A 140 12.97 7.23 -0.15
CA ILE A 140 12.71 6.63 -1.47
C ILE A 140 12.82 7.74 -2.52
N GLY A 141 13.74 7.60 -3.48
CA GLY A 141 13.94 8.59 -4.54
C GLY A 141 14.23 10.01 -4.02
N GLY A 142 14.97 10.14 -2.92
CA GLY A 142 15.28 11.42 -2.26
C GLY A 142 14.16 11.98 -1.36
N ARG A 143 12.96 11.42 -1.38
CA ARG A 143 11.80 11.83 -0.56
C ARG A 143 11.86 11.19 0.82
N ALA A 144 11.56 11.95 1.86
CA ALA A 144 11.53 11.46 3.24
C ALA A 144 10.23 10.69 3.50
N MET A 145 10.35 9.51 4.09
CA MET A 145 9.25 8.60 4.41
C MET A 145 9.14 8.40 5.92
N ASP A 146 7.91 8.29 6.40
CA ASP A 146 7.61 7.64 7.66
C ASP A 146 7.27 6.18 7.36
N VAL A 147 7.94 5.26 8.04
CA VAL A 147 7.71 3.82 7.88
C VAL A 147 6.90 3.34 9.06
N VAL A 148 5.71 2.82 8.76
CA VAL A 148 4.79 2.33 9.77
C VAL A 148 4.39 0.89 9.49
N GLU A 149 4.26 0.11 10.54
CA GLU A 149 3.73 -1.26 10.48
C GLU A 149 2.25 -1.24 10.88
N LEU A 150 1.45 -1.96 10.15
CA LEU A 150 0.05 -2.23 10.46
C LEU A 150 -0.09 -3.71 10.84
N VAL A 151 -0.64 -3.95 12.01
CA VAL A 151 -0.96 -5.29 12.51
C VAL A 151 -2.47 -5.43 12.58
N PRO A 152 -3.05 -6.54 12.11
CA PRO A 152 -4.48 -6.81 12.25
C PRO A 152 -4.99 -6.65 13.68
N ALA A 153 -5.99 -5.81 13.89
CA ALA A 153 -6.69 -5.66 15.16
C ALA A 153 -7.94 -6.57 15.25
N VAL A 154 -8.32 -7.18 14.12
CA VAL A 154 -9.44 -8.11 14.01
C VAL A 154 -8.92 -9.48 13.55
N PRO A 155 -9.50 -10.58 13.98
CA PRO A 155 -9.13 -11.92 13.53
C PRO A 155 -9.43 -12.11 12.04
N ASP A 156 -8.85 -13.16 11.46
CA ASP A 156 -9.17 -13.69 10.13
C ASP A 156 -8.79 -12.81 8.91
N LEU A 157 -7.96 -11.79 9.09
CA LEU A 157 -7.32 -11.16 7.94
C LEU A 157 -6.26 -12.10 7.31
N PRO A 158 -6.10 -12.08 5.98
CA PRO A 158 -5.25 -13.04 5.27
C PRO A 158 -3.75 -12.74 5.35
N PHE A 159 -3.32 -11.82 6.20
CA PHE A 159 -1.94 -11.43 6.40
C PHE A 159 -1.63 -11.21 7.88
N ASP A 160 -0.34 -11.31 8.23
CA ASP A 160 0.14 -11.14 9.60
C ASP A 160 0.52 -9.68 9.88
N ARG A 161 1.10 -8.99 8.89
CA ARG A 161 1.49 -7.59 9.01
C ARG A 161 1.63 -6.94 7.63
N ALA A 162 1.49 -5.62 7.61
CA ALA A 162 1.85 -4.80 6.47
C ALA A 162 2.77 -3.65 6.91
N VAL A 163 3.74 -3.29 6.09
CA VAL A 163 4.62 -2.14 6.30
C VAL A 163 4.41 -1.14 5.18
N LEU A 164 4.16 0.11 5.54
CA LEU A 164 3.87 1.20 4.62
C LEU A 164 4.96 2.26 4.72
N TRP A 165 5.50 2.69 3.58
CA TRP A 165 6.35 3.88 3.45
C TRP A 165 5.48 5.04 3.00
N LEU A 166 5.16 5.92 3.92
CA LEU A 166 4.29 7.08 3.73
C LEU A 166 5.13 8.33 3.55
N ASP A 167 4.95 9.01 2.44
CA ASP A 167 5.70 10.22 2.14
C ASP A 167 5.33 11.36 3.09
N ARG A 168 6.32 11.97 3.71
CA ARG A 168 6.10 13.04 4.69
C ARG A 168 5.51 14.32 4.09
N ALA A 169 5.75 14.57 2.80
CA ALA A 169 5.27 15.78 2.14
C ALA A 169 3.78 15.68 1.76
N ASP A 170 3.35 14.57 1.13
CA ASP A 170 2.00 14.40 0.62
C ASP A 170 1.17 13.31 1.30
N ALA A 171 1.75 12.61 2.27
CA ALA A 171 1.16 11.52 3.05
C ALA A 171 0.70 10.30 2.21
N LEU A 172 1.09 10.20 0.94
CA LEU A 172 0.73 9.07 0.09
C LEU A 172 1.79 7.96 0.16
N PRO A 173 1.40 6.70 0.03
CA PRO A 173 2.34 5.59 0.05
C PRO A 173 3.22 5.58 -1.20
N ARG A 174 4.49 5.17 -1.02
CA ARG A 174 5.44 4.90 -2.10
C ARG A 174 5.81 3.42 -2.16
N ARG A 175 5.61 2.71 -1.06
CA ARG A 175 5.85 1.27 -0.98
C ARG A 175 4.94 0.65 0.08
N LEU A 176 4.49 -0.56 -0.20
CA LEU A 176 3.81 -1.44 0.72
C LEU A 176 4.55 -2.78 0.71
N GLU A 177 4.74 -3.37 1.89
CA GLU A 177 5.18 -4.75 2.05
C GLU A 177 4.15 -5.48 2.91
N ILE A 178 3.70 -6.65 2.47
CA ILE A 178 2.67 -7.43 3.12
C ILE A 178 3.21 -8.83 3.36
N THR A 179 3.30 -9.25 4.61
CA THR A 179 3.60 -10.63 4.98
C THR A 179 2.28 -11.38 5.10
N GLU A 180 2.00 -12.24 4.15
CA GLU A 180 0.78 -13.06 4.12
C GLU A 180 0.90 -14.26 5.08
N LYS A 181 -0.23 -14.78 5.58
CA LYS A 181 -0.27 -16.00 6.42
C LYS A 181 0.28 -17.24 5.72
N SER A 182 0.30 -17.24 4.40
CA SER A 182 0.96 -18.25 3.57
C SER A 182 2.49 -18.25 3.68
N GLY A 183 3.08 -17.21 4.31
CA GLY A 183 4.51 -16.93 4.32
C GLY A 183 4.99 -16.14 3.11
N ALA A 184 4.14 -15.85 2.14
CA ALA A 184 4.51 -15.02 1.00
C ALA A 184 4.73 -13.56 1.43
N LEU A 185 5.74 -12.92 0.83
CA LEU A 185 6.01 -11.50 0.94
C LEU A 185 5.58 -10.81 -0.36
N ARG A 186 4.58 -9.94 -0.29
CA ARG A 186 4.16 -9.12 -1.41
C ARG A 186 4.67 -7.70 -1.23
N THR A 187 5.43 -7.20 -2.17
CA THR A 187 5.88 -5.81 -2.24
C THR A 187 5.18 -5.10 -3.39
N LEU A 188 4.64 -3.91 -3.14
CA LEU A 188 4.13 -3.00 -4.16
C LEU A 188 4.86 -1.67 -4.04
N ALA A 189 5.66 -1.32 -5.03
CA ALA A 189 6.34 -0.03 -5.15
C ALA A 189 5.60 0.86 -6.15
N LEU A 190 5.39 2.13 -5.79
CA LEU A 190 4.69 3.13 -6.59
C LEU A 190 5.62 4.28 -6.97
N SER A 191 5.61 4.64 -8.22
CA SER A 191 6.39 5.77 -8.76
C SER A 191 5.54 6.66 -9.65
N LYS A 192 6.03 7.86 -9.96
CA LYS A 192 5.37 8.85 -10.82
C LYS A 192 3.93 9.16 -10.42
N LEU A 193 3.64 9.20 -9.12
CA LEU A 193 2.31 9.49 -8.62
C LEU A 193 1.80 10.84 -9.12
N ARG A 194 0.57 10.83 -9.63
CA ARG A 194 -0.20 12.02 -10.00
C ARG A 194 -1.60 11.90 -9.40
N VAL A 195 -2.10 12.96 -8.83
CA VAL A 195 -3.40 12.97 -8.15
C VAL A 195 -4.36 13.96 -8.80
N ASN A 196 -5.65 13.73 -8.61
CA ASN A 196 -6.74 14.63 -9.01
C ASN A 196 -6.73 14.99 -10.50
N ARG A 197 -6.36 14.02 -11.36
CA ARG A 197 -6.46 14.15 -12.81
C ARG A 197 -7.83 13.67 -13.27
N LYS A 198 -8.37 14.31 -14.31
CA LYS A 198 -9.58 13.81 -14.96
C LYS A 198 -9.27 12.46 -15.62
N ILE A 199 -10.01 11.43 -15.22
CA ILE A 199 -9.89 10.08 -15.75
C ILE A 199 -11.17 9.74 -16.51
N PRO A 200 -11.10 9.28 -17.77
CA PRO A 200 -12.27 8.81 -18.51
C PRO A 200 -12.90 7.58 -17.84
N ASP A 201 -14.22 7.48 -17.79
CA ASP A 201 -14.92 6.34 -17.19
C ASP A 201 -14.57 5.01 -17.89
N ALA A 202 -14.35 5.02 -19.20
CA ALA A 202 -13.92 3.87 -19.97
C ALA A 202 -12.59 3.25 -19.48
N THR A 203 -11.78 3.97 -18.69
CA THR A 203 -10.57 3.45 -18.06
C THR A 203 -10.87 2.27 -17.14
N PHE A 204 -12.06 2.25 -16.53
CA PHE A 204 -12.51 1.26 -15.56
C PHE A 204 -13.46 0.22 -16.18
N GLU A 205 -13.61 0.21 -17.50
CA GLU A 205 -14.35 -0.82 -18.22
C GLU A 205 -13.40 -1.96 -18.58
N PHE A 206 -13.82 -3.20 -18.29
CA PHE A 206 -13.09 -4.37 -18.72
C PHE A 206 -13.80 -5.02 -19.93
N GLN A 207 -13.07 -5.11 -21.03
CA GLN A 207 -13.56 -5.82 -22.22
C GLN A 207 -13.01 -7.23 -22.21
N VAL A 208 -13.90 -8.22 -22.16
CA VAL A 208 -13.51 -9.63 -22.21
C VAL A 208 -12.86 -9.93 -23.57
N PRO A 209 -11.62 -10.43 -23.60
CA PRO A 209 -10.96 -10.77 -24.84
C PRO A 209 -11.73 -11.82 -25.64
N PRO A 210 -11.69 -11.75 -26.99
CA PRO A 210 -12.33 -12.76 -27.84
C PRO A 210 -11.82 -14.16 -27.48
N GLY A 211 -12.76 -15.10 -27.29
CA GLY A 211 -12.45 -16.49 -26.94
C GLY A 211 -12.23 -16.75 -25.45
N ALA A 212 -12.09 -15.73 -24.63
CA ALA A 212 -11.95 -15.92 -23.19
C ALA A 212 -13.30 -16.21 -22.51
N ARG A 213 -13.30 -17.19 -21.62
CA ARG A 213 -14.47 -17.56 -20.80
C ARG A 213 -14.48 -16.76 -19.49
N VAL A 214 -15.62 -16.19 -19.15
CA VAL A 214 -15.82 -15.58 -17.83
C VAL A 214 -16.19 -16.66 -16.82
N VAL A 215 -15.49 -16.62 -15.67
CA VAL A 215 -15.73 -17.51 -14.52
C VAL A 215 -16.12 -16.62 -13.34
N ASP A 216 -17.32 -16.84 -12.83
CA ASP A 216 -17.87 -16.13 -11.67
C ASP A 216 -17.45 -16.80 -10.36
N GLN A 217 -17.12 -15.97 -9.35
CA GLN A 217 -16.82 -16.37 -7.97
C GLN A 217 -17.53 -15.49 -6.95
#